data_2f11063704b0afcf97032f33742842cc
#
_entry.id   2f11063704b0afcf97032f33742842cc
#
_cell.length_a   1.000
_cell.length_b   1.000
_cell.length_c   1.000
_cell.angle_alpha   90.00
_cell.angle_beta   90.00
_cell.angle_gamma   90.00
#
_symmetry.space_group_name_H-M   'P 1'
#
loop_
_entity.id
_entity.type
_entity.pdbx_description
1 polymer ?
#
loop_
_entity_poly.entity_id
_entity_poly.type
_entity_poly.pdbx_seq_one_letter_code
_entity_poly.pdbx_strand_id
1 'polypeptide(L)'
;MSRTGPIKITFLGTGTSIGVPVIACNCPVCKSSDPRDKRFRTSALINVDNQNIVIDCGPDFRFQMLKQNVEDIDAVIFTHEHRDHIAGLDDVRAFNYILNKNIPIYGSANVMEAIKTEFPYIFTETRYFGVPQLTIHEIDATEFSIGPTRILPVNVLHNKLPVFGYRIGGLTYITDASMIPDEEKHKIYGSEIQIGRASCRERV
;
A
#
# COMPACT_ATOMS: atom_id res chain seq x y z
N MET A 1 -11.25 25.51 1.09
CA MET A 1 -10.79 24.10 1.04
C MET A 1 -10.57 23.75 -0.42
N SER A 2 -9.33 23.47 -0.85
CA SER A 2 -9.04 22.99 -2.20
C SER A 2 -9.79 21.67 -2.41
N ARG A 3 -10.62 21.58 -3.46
CA ARG A 3 -11.28 20.32 -3.79
C ARG A 3 -10.22 19.40 -4.39
N THR A 4 -10.04 18.21 -3.82
CA THR A 4 -9.31 17.12 -4.45
C THR A 4 -9.90 16.88 -5.84
N GLY A 5 -9.04 16.73 -6.86
CA GLY A 5 -9.48 16.40 -8.21
C GLY A 5 -10.13 15.02 -8.31
N PRO A 6 -10.52 14.59 -9.54
CA PRO A 6 -11.06 13.26 -9.75
C PRO A 6 -10.07 12.20 -9.26
N ILE A 7 -10.57 11.22 -8.51
CA ILE A 7 -9.76 10.12 -7.97
C ILE A 7 -10.02 8.87 -8.80
N LYS A 8 -8.95 8.26 -9.31
CA LYS A 8 -8.99 6.93 -9.92
C LYS A 8 -8.27 5.95 -9.00
N ILE A 9 -8.92 4.86 -8.63
CA ILE A 9 -8.30 3.75 -7.93
C ILE A 9 -8.15 2.55 -8.86
N THR A 10 -6.96 1.97 -8.87
CA THR A 10 -6.66 0.71 -9.55
C THR A 10 -6.27 -0.32 -8.51
N PHE A 11 -7.03 -1.39 -8.39
CA PHE A 11 -6.68 -2.51 -7.52
C PHE A 11 -5.52 -3.29 -8.14
N LEU A 12 -4.36 -3.24 -7.51
CA LEU A 12 -3.16 -3.96 -7.91
C LEU A 12 -3.22 -5.42 -7.45
N GLY A 13 -3.85 -5.64 -6.29
CA GLY A 13 -4.12 -6.95 -5.73
C GLY A 13 -5.26 -6.93 -4.72
N THR A 14 -5.98 -8.03 -4.65
CA THR A 14 -7.13 -8.21 -3.75
C THR A 14 -7.06 -9.55 -3.01
N GLY A 15 -5.95 -10.24 -3.10
CA GLY A 15 -5.70 -11.50 -2.41
C GLY A 15 -5.32 -11.29 -0.94
N THR A 16 -5.30 -12.36 -0.18
CA THR A 16 -4.83 -12.39 1.21
C THR A 16 -3.30 -12.30 1.27
N SER A 17 -2.72 -12.35 2.48
CA SER A 17 -1.27 -12.38 2.72
C SER A 17 -0.52 -13.47 1.94
N ILE A 18 -1.21 -14.54 1.54
CA ILE A 18 -0.64 -15.65 0.76
C ILE A 18 -1.04 -15.61 -0.72
N GLY A 19 -1.87 -14.65 -1.13
CA GLY A 19 -2.38 -14.54 -2.50
C GLY A 19 -3.33 -15.65 -2.91
N VAL A 20 -3.80 -15.62 -4.15
CA VAL A 20 -4.60 -16.69 -4.77
C VAL A 20 -4.06 -16.92 -6.18
N PRO A 21 -3.70 -18.16 -6.56
CA PRO A 21 -3.79 -19.43 -5.82
C PRO A 21 -2.77 -19.52 -4.67
N VAL A 22 -3.16 -20.29 -3.66
CA VAL A 22 -2.26 -20.61 -2.54
C VAL A 22 -1.34 -21.77 -2.93
N ILE A 23 -0.08 -21.69 -2.56
CA ILE A 23 0.93 -22.72 -2.82
C ILE A 23 0.45 -24.07 -2.26
N ALA A 24 0.51 -25.12 -3.08
CA ALA A 24 0.10 -26.48 -2.75
C ALA A 24 -1.42 -26.68 -2.45
N CYS A 25 -2.25 -25.63 -2.59
CA CYS A 25 -3.70 -25.76 -2.42
C CYS A 25 -4.36 -26.41 -3.64
N ASN A 26 -5.19 -27.39 -3.38
CA ASN A 26 -5.91 -28.16 -4.40
C ASN A 26 -7.41 -27.83 -4.50
N CYS A 27 -7.87 -26.77 -3.84
CA CYS A 27 -9.27 -26.38 -3.91
C CYS A 27 -9.68 -25.90 -5.32
N PRO A 28 -10.97 -25.91 -5.65
CA PRO A 28 -11.45 -25.50 -6.98
C PRO A 28 -11.00 -24.09 -7.39
N VAL A 29 -10.97 -23.13 -6.47
CA VAL A 29 -10.56 -21.75 -6.73
C VAL A 29 -9.06 -21.69 -7.08
N CYS A 30 -8.21 -22.35 -6.31
CA CYS A 30 -6.76 -22.35 -6.57
C CYS A 30 -6.40 -23.07 -7.88
N LYS A 31 -7.18 -24.07 -8.28
CA LYS A 31 -7.03 -24.83 -9.54
C LYS A 31 -7.78 -24.21 -10.72
N SER A 32 -8.59 -23.21 -10.49
CA SER A 32 -9.36 -22.54 -11.53
C SER A 32 -8.45 -21.95 -12.62
N SER A 33 -8.88 -22.04 -13.87
CA SER A 33 -8.26 -21.33 -15.00
C SER A 33 -8.79 -19.91 -15.19
N ASP A 34 -9.83 -19.52 -14.44
CA ASP A 34 -10.38 -18.17 -14.51
C ASP A 34 -9.36 -17.13 -13.99
N PRO A 35 -9.02 -16.10 -14.78
CA PRO A 35 -8.09 -15.07 -14.34
C PRO A 35 -8.60 -14.28 -13.12
N ARG A 36 -9.90 -14.26 -12.84
CA ARG A 36 -10.47 -13.61 -11.66
C ARG A 36 -10.11 -14.34 -10.36
N ASP A 37 -9.74 -15.62 -10.44
CA ASP A 37 -9.24 -16.42 -9.33
C ASP A 37 -7.72 -16.32 -9.15
N LYS A 38 -7.06 -15.45 -9.92
CA LYS A 38 -5.63 -15.16 -9.80
C LYS A 38 -5.45 -13.75 -9.20
N ARG A 39 -5.33 -13.69 -7.88
CA ARG A 39 -5.29 -12.42 -7.15
C ARG A 39 -3.96 -12.25 -6.43
N PHE A 40 -3.22 -11.21 -6.80
CA PHE A 40 -2.05 -10.75 -6.07
C PHE A 40 -2.44 -10.28 -4.67
N ARG A 41 -1.45 -10.23 -3.76
CA ARG A 41 -1.60 -9.67 -2.41
C ARG A 41 -2.08 -8.23 -2.48
N THR A 42 -2.76 -7.80 -1.43
CA THR A 42 -3.43 -6.50 -1.36
C THR A 42 -2.47 -5.35 -1.64
N SER A 43 -2.84 -4.51 -2.59
CA SER A 43 -2.22 -3.23 -2.91
C SER A 43 -3.13 -2.44 -3.85
N ALA A 44 -2.98 -1.11 -3.87
CA ALA A 44 -3.74 -0.22 -4.74
C ALA A 44 -2.87 0.91 -5.30
N LEU A 45 -3.20 1.37 -6.51
CA LEU A 45 -2.66 2.58 -7.10
C LEU A 45 -3.76 3.66 -7.13
N ILE A 46 -3.46 4.80 -6.55
CA ILE A 46 -4.33 5.97 -6.52
C ILE A 46 -3.77 7.02 -7.48
N ASN A 47 -4.55 7.39 -8.48
CA ASN A 47 -4.25 8.51 -9.35
C ASN A 47 -5.14 9.68 -8.94
N VAL A 48 -4.55 10.78 -8.49
CA VAL A 48 -5.24 11.96 -7.97
C VAL A 48 -4.33 13.18 -8.08
N ASP A 49 -4.86 14.33 -8.48
CA ASP A 49 -4.13 15.60 -8.57
C ASP A 49 -2.79 15.47 -9.33
N ASN A 50 -2.74 14.67 -10.39
CA ASN A 50 -1.55 14.29 -11.16
C ASN A 50 -0.46 13.55 -10.33
N GLN A 51 -0.84 12.90 -9.22
CA GLN A 51 0.04 12.05 -8.43
C GLN A 51 -0.35 10.58 -8.60
N ASN A 52 0.66 9.73 -8.66
CA ASN A 52 0.55 8.27 -8.69
C ASN A 52 1.02 7.71 -7.35
N ILE A 53 0.11 7.45 -6.44
CA ILE A 53 0.41 7.02 -5.07
C ILE A 53 0.09 5.53 -4.95
N VAL A 54 1.08 4.72 -4.60
CA VAL A 54 0.88 3.29 -4.32
C VAL A 54 0.60 3.10 -2.84
N ILE A 55 -0.43 2.33 -2.51
CA ILE A 55 -0.70 1.86 -1.15
C ILE A 55 -0.20 0.44 -1.03
N ASP A 56 0.79 0.22 -0.18
CA ASP A 56 1.51 -1.02 0.09
C ASP A 56 2.31 -1.58 -1.09
N CYS A 57 3.50 -2.05 -0.78
CA CYS A 57 4.49 -2.56 -1.71
C CYS A 57 4.90 -3.98 -1.27
N GLY A 58 3.98 -4.93 -1.41
CA GLY A 58 4.19 -6.34 -1.05
C GLY A 58 5.02 -7.12 -2.08
N PRO A 59 5.23 -8.44 -1.86
CA PRO A 59 6.10 -9.28 -2.70
C PRO A 59 5.67 -9.36 -4.18
N ASP A 60 4.42 -9.03 -4.49
CA ASP A 60 3.89 -9.06 -5.85
C ASP A 60 4.07 -7.73 -6.60
N PHE A 61 4.68 -6.71 -5.96
CA PHE A 61 4.78 -5.33 -6.47
C PHE A 61 5.28 -5.27 -7.92
N ARG A 62 6.37 -5.95 -8.24
CA ARG A 62 6.91 -5.98 -9.61
C ARG A 62 5.87 -6.45 -10.62
N PHE A 63 5.18 -7.56 -10.34
CA PHE A 63 4.16 -8.09 -11.25
C PHE A 63 2.93 -7.18 -11.32
N GLN A 64 2.56 -6.54 -10.23
CA GLN A 64 1.47 -5.56 -10.16
C GLN A 64 1.75 -4.36 -11.06
N MET A 65 2.96 -3.78 -10.99
CA MET A 65 3.38 -2.66 -11.83
C MET A 65 3.39 -3.04 -13.31
N LEU A 66 4.00 -4.17 -13.67
CA LEU A 66 4.06 -4.66 -15.04
C LEU A 66 2.68 -4.94 -15.62
N LYS A 67 1.80 -5.59 -14.86
CA LYS A 67 0.43 -5.93 -15.29
C LYS A 67 -0.43 -4.70 -15.59
N GLN A 68 -0.21 -3.62 -14.86
CA GLN A 68 -0.96 -2.37 -15.01
C GLN A 68 -0.23 -1.34 -15.88
N ASN A 69 0.94 -1.68 -16.45
CA ASN A 69 1.80 -0.78 -17.22
C ASN A 69 2.04 0.55 -16.49
N VAL A 70 2.40 0.47 -15.19
CA VAL A 70 2.71 1.64 -14.37
C VAL A 70 4.12 2.11 -14.72
N GLU A 71 4.23 3.30 -15.29
CA GLU A 71 5.51 3.87 -15.76
C GLU A 71 6.10 4.87 -14.77
N ASP A 72 5.28 5.41 -13.85
CA ASP A 72 5.71 6.39 -12.85
C ASP A 72 4.94 6.19 -11.53
N ILE A 73 5.64 6.46 -10.41
CA ILE A 73 5.07 6.56 -9.08
C ILE A 73 5.65 7.79 -8.37
N ASP A 74 4.81 8.51 -7.64
CA ASP A 74 5.23 9.70 -6.87
C ASP A 74 5.52 9.38 -5.42
N ALA A 75 4.86 8.37 -4.87
CA ALA A 75 5.09 7.90 -3.51
C ALA A 75 4.57 6.48 -3.30
N VAL A 76 5.10 5.84 -2.24
CA VAL A 76 4.51 4.65 -1.63
C VAL A 76 4.09 5.01 -0.22
N ILE A 77 2.84 4.71 0.16
CA ILE A 77 2.34 4.86 1.52
C ILE A 77 2.03 3.47 2.09
N PHE A 78 2.46 3.21 3.31
CA PHE A 78 2.32 1.91 3.94
C PHE A 78 1.26 1.90 5.01
N THR A 79 0.40 0.88 4.98
CA THR A 79 -0.63 0.69 6.01
C THR A 79 -0.05 0.14 7.30
N HIS A 80 0.86 -0.83 7.20
CA HIS A 80 1.52 -1.46 8.34
C HIS A 80 2.75 -2.29 7.92
N GLU A 81 3.46 -2.83 8.91
CA GLU A 81 4.77 -3.45 8.75
C GLU A 81 4.77 -4.93 8.33
N HIS A 82 3.63 -5.58 8.12
CA HIS A 82 3.62 -6.98 7.71
C HIS A 82 4.29 -7.17 6.35
N ARG A 83 4.98 -8.30 6.18
CA ARG A 83 5.82 -8.57 4.99
C ARG A 83 5.04 -8.56 3.68
N ASP A 84 3.79 -8.98 3.69
CA ASP A 84 2.93 -8.95 2.51
C ASP A 84 2.57 -7.52 2.06
N HIS A 85 2.88 -6.51 2.87
CA HIS A 85 2.71 -5.09 2.57
C HIS A 85 4.02 -4.36 2.27
N ILE A 86 5.19 -4.83 2.75
CA ILE A 86 6.47 -4.12 2.61
C ILE A 86 7.52 -4.86 1.78
N ALA A 87 7.43 -6.19 1.60
CA ALA A 87 8.56 -7.00 1.13
C ALA A 87 8.91 -6.82 -0.36
N GLY A 88 8.13 -6.07 -1.13
CA GLY A 88 8.44 -5.72 -2.53
C GLY A 88 9.22 -4.42 -2.70
N LEU A 89 9.61 -3.77 -1.61
CA LEU A 89 10.22 -2.44 -1.65
C LEU A 89 11.53 -2.37 -2.45
N ASP A 90 12.27 -3.46 -2.54
CA ASP A 90 13.49 -3.51 -3.35
C ASP A 90 13.24 -3.26 -4.85
N ASP A 91 12.08 -3.66 -5.37
CA ASP A 91 11.72 -3.46 -6.78
C ASP A 91 11.39 -2.00 -7.13
N VAL A 92 11.23 -1.13 -6.13
CA VAL A 92 11.05 0.32 -6.34
C VAL A 92 12.25 0.94 -7.04
N ARG A 93 13.44 0.35 -6.92
CA ARG A 93 14.67 0.81 -7.60
C ARG A 93 14.51 0.95 -9.11
N ALA A 94 13.63 0.18 -9.74
CA ALA A 94 13.39 0.32 -11.17
C ALA A 94 12.89 1.73 -11.53
N PHE A 95 12.03 2.31 -10.72
CA PHE A 95 11.57 3.69 -10.89
C PHE A 95 12.68 4.70 -10.62
N ASN A 96 13.58 4.46 -9.66
CA ASN A 96 14.72 5.35 -9.43
C ASN A 96 15.58 5.46 -10.69
N TYR A 97 15.85 4.35 -11.38
CA TYR A 97 16.66 4.35 -12.61
C TYR A 97 15.96 5.04 -13.76
N ILE A 98 14.70 4.69 -14.01
CA ILE A 98 13.96 5.19 -15.17
C ILE A 98 13.64 6.67 -15.01
N LEU A 99 13.24 7.09 -13.79
CA LEU A 99 12.77 8.44 -13.52
C LEU A 99 13.88 9.36 -13.00
N ASN A 100 15.06 8.80 -12.66
CA ASN A 100 16.18 9.50 -12.06
C ASN A 100 15.76 10.34 -10.84
N LYS A 101 14.92 9.75 -9.97
CA LYS A 101 14.42 10.40 -8.74
C LYS A 101 14.39 9.43 -7.57
N ASN A 102 14.53 9.95 -6.35
CA ASN A 102 14.23 9.20 -5.14
C ASN A 102 12.72 9.02 -5.04
N ILE A 103 12.29 7.86 -4.54
CA ILE A 103 10.88 7.62 -4.27
C ILE A 103 10.58 7.89 -2.80
N PRO A 104 9.67 8.86 -2.51
CA PRO A 104 9.20 9.09 -1.16
C PRO A 104 8.39 7.89 -0.64
N ILE A 105 8.67 7.49 0.60
CA ILE A 105 7.91 6.46 1.30
C ILE A 105 7.36 7.03 2.60
N TYR A 106 6.10 6.72 2.89
CA TYR A 106 5.38 7.22 4.06
C TYR A 106 4.84 6.06 4.87
N GLY A 107 4.98 6.11 6.19
CA GLY A 107 4.45 5.10 7.11
C GLY A 107 4.68 5.49 8.56
N SER A 108 4.07 4.75 9.48
CA SER A 108 4.31 4.95 10.91
C SER A 108 5.77 4.66 11.30
N ALA A 109 6.17 5.10 12.50
CA ALA A 109 7.49 4.78 13.06
C ALA A 109 7.79 3.28 13.03
N ASN A 110 6.80 2.43 13.37
CA ASN A 110 6.96 0.96 13.35
C ASN A 110 7.23 0.44 11.94
N VAL A 111 6.53 0.97 10.93
CA VAL A 111 6.76 0.62 9.52
C VAL A 111 8.17 1.01 9.10
N MET A 112 8.63 2.21 9.45
CA MET A 112 9.97 2.68 9.07
C MET A 112 11.06 1.87 9.76
N GLU A 113 10.86 1.46 11.01
CA GLU A 113 11.79 0.57 11.73
C GLU A 113 11.83 -0.83 11.08
N ALA A 114 10.67 -1.39 10.75
CA ALA A 114 10.58 -2.68 10.06
C ALA A 114 11.29 -2.64 8.69
N ILE A 115 11.08 -1.59 7.89
CA ILE A 115 11.74 -1.41 6.61
C ILE A 115 13.26 -1.32 6.76
N LYS A 116 13.77 -0.56 7.74
CA LYS A 116 15.21 -0.47 8.03
C LYS A 116 15.79 -1.82 8.45
N THR A 117 15.02 -2.63 9.18
CA THR A 117 15.41 -3.96 9.64
C THR A 117 15.42 -4.97 8.49
N GLU A 118 14.41 -4.94 7.63
CA GLU A 118 14.28 -5.88 6.50
C GLU A 118 15.23 -5.56 5.34
N PHE A 119 15.54 -4.27 5.13
CA PHE A 119 16.35 -3.78 4.03
C PHE A 119 17.54 -2.92 4.51
N PRO A 120 18.39 -3.43 5.43
CA PRO A 120 19.44 -2.62 6.04
C PRO A 120 20.42 -2.03 5.01
N TYR A 121 20.65 -2.72 3.89
CA TYR A 121 21.54 -2.29 2.83
C TYR A 121 21.09 -0.99 2.11
N ILE A 122 19.80 -0.64 2.18
CA ILE A 122 19.28 0.62 1.61
C ILE A 122 19.76 1.83 2.44
N PHE A 123 19.99 1.62 3.74
CA PHE A 123 20.23 2.70 4.72
C PHE A 123 21.69 2.77 5.19
N THR A 124 22.60 2.01 4.58
CA THR A 124 24.03 2.08 4.89
C THR A 124 24.65 3.35 4.33
N GLU A 125 25.71 3.84 5.00
CA GLU A 125 26.48 5.00 4.53
C GLU A 125 27.15 4.73 3.18
N THR A 126 27.67 3.51 2.99
CA THR A 126 28.32 3.07 1.75
C THR A 126 27.27 2.50 0.80
N ARG A 127 26.61 3.36 0.05
CA ARG A 127 25.67 2.94 -0.98
C ARG A 127 26.43 2.44 -2.20
N TYR A 128 26.19 1.19 -2.60
CA TYR A 128 26.66 0.69 -3.88
C TYR A 128 25.57 0.85 -4.96
N PHE A 129 26.01 0.87 -6.19
CA PHE A 129 25.12 0.96 -7.35
C PHE A 129 24.10 -0.18 -7.32
N GLY A 130 22.84 0.15 -7.45
CA GLY A 130 21.77 -0.84 -7.54
C GLY A 130 20.82 -0.94 -6.35
N VAL A 131 21.04 -0.19 -5.28
CA VAL A 131 20.10 -0.15 -4.17
C VAL A 131 18.96 0.85 -4.41
N PRO A 132 17.74 0.61 -3.88
CA PRO A 132 16.67 1.59 -3.91
C PRO A 132 17.08 2.94 -3.31
N GLN A 133 16.66 4.02 -3.96
CA GLN A 133 16.86 5.37 -3.46
C GLN A 133 15.52 5.90 -2.94
N LEU A 134 15.40 5.96 -1.62
CA LEU A 134 14.17 6.29 -0.93
C LEU A 134 14.33 7.58 -0.12
N THR A 135 13.24 8.33 0.01
CA THR A 135 13.11 9.43 0.97
C THR A 135 12.08 9.03 2.02
N ILE A 136 12.52 8.88 3.26
CA ILE A 136 11.65 8.43 4.36
C ILE A 136 10.86 9.61 4.91
N HIS A 137 9.56 9.41 5.05
CA HIS A 137 8.64 10.29 5.76
C HIS A 137 7.88 9.49 6.82
N GLU A 138 8.27 9.66 8.07
CA GLU A 138 7.53 9.12 9.19
C GLU A 138 6.26 9.96 9.41
N ILE A 139 5.11 9.30 9.47
CA ILE A 139 3.79 9.91 9.67
C ILE A 139 3.13 9.38 10.93
N ASP A 140 2.26 10.20 11.49
CA ASP A 140 1.36 9.84 12.57
C ASP A 140 -0.11 9.88 12.09
N ALA A 141 -1.05 9.92 13.01
CA ALA A 141 -2.49 9.98 12.71
C ALA A 141 -2.98 11.36 12.26
N THR A 142 -2.07 12.33 12.02
CA THR A 142 -2.42 13.65 11.52
C THR A 142 -2.39 13.72 10.00
N GLU A 143 -3.15 14.65 9.42
CA GLU A 143 -3.18 14.85 7.98
C GLU A 143 -1.80 15.29 7.46
N PHE A 144 -1.36 14.67 6.36
CA PHE A 144 -0.15 15.05 5.63
C PHE A 144 -0.46 15.26 4.14
N SER A 145 0.55 15.67 3.36
CA SER A 145 0.38 15.89 1.92
C SER A 145 1.48 15.25 1.10
N ILE A 146 1.11 14.73 -0.08
CA ILE A 146 2.01 14.32 -1.14
C ILE A 146 1.73 15.26 -2.33
N GLY A 147 2.69 16.16 -2.62
CA GLY A 147 2.41 17.24 -3.55
C GLY A 147 1.16 18.04 -3.16
N PRO A 148 0.18 18.20 -4.06
CA PRO A 148 -1.07 18.90 -3.75
C PRO A 148 -2.09 18.01 -3.02
N THR A 149 -1.89 16.70 -2.96
CA THR A 149 -2.86 15.73 -2.46
C THR A 149 -2.78 15.61 -0.93
N ARG A 150 -3.90 15.89 -0.27
CA ARG A 150 -4.04 15.75 1.19
C ARG A 150 -4.48 14.34 1.54
N ILE A 151 -3.82 13.75 2.51
CA ILE A 151 -4.05 12.38 2.97
C ILE A 151 -4.26 12.39 4.48
N LEU A 152 -5.37 11.83 4.92
CA LEU A 152 -5.70 11.69 6.34
C LEU A 152 -5.59 10.23 6.76
N PRO A 153 -4.62 9.87 7.63
CA PRO A 153 -4.54 8.54 8.20
C PRO A 153 -5.72 8.27 9.13
N VAL A 154 -6.24 7.07 9.04
CA VAL A 154 -7.31 6.54 9.89
C VAL A 154 -6.74 5.38 10.69
N ASN A 155 -6.67 5.51 12.01
CA ASN A 155 -6.22 4.41 12.85
C ASN A 155 -7.27 3.31 12.87
N VAL A 156 -6.85 2.12 12.53
CA VAL A 156 -7.69 0.91 12.62
C VAL A 156 -6.91 -0.20 13.32
N LEU A 157 -7.58 -1.24 13.76
CA LEU A 157 -6.92 -2.35 14.43
C LEU A 157 -6.93 -3.58 13.53
N HIS A 158 -5.76 -4.15 13.31
CA HIS A 158 -5.58 -5.49 12.78
C HIS A 158 -5.35 -6.46 13.96
N ASN A 159 -6.42 -7.04 14.48
CA ASN A 159 -6.47 -7.68 15.81
C ASN A 159 -6.08 -6.69 16.90
N LYS A 160 -4.85 -6.75 17.42
CA LYS A 160 -4.32 -5.83 18.43
C LYS A 160 -3.29 -4.84 17.86
N LEU A 161 -2.90 -5.00 16.60
CA LEU A 161 -1.91 -4.17 15.93
C LEU A 161 -2.59 -2.90 15.40
N PRO A 162 -2.15 -1.69 15.80
CA PRO A 162 -2.58 -0.45 15.17
C PRO A 162 -2.03 -0.39 13.74
N VAL A 163 -2.89 -0.14 12.76
CA VAL A 163 -2.53 0.01 11.35
C VAL A 163 -3.23 1.22 10.76
N PHE A 164 -2.74 1.76 9.67
CA PHE A 164 -3.36 2.89 9.00
C PHE A 164 -4.27 2.45 7.84
N GLY A 165 -5.50 2.97 7.82
CA GLY A 165 -6.21 3.23 6.59
C GLY A 165 -5.93 4.66 6.14
N TYR A 166 -6.36 5.02 4.94
CA TYR A 166 -6.12 6.35 4.38
C TYR A 166 -7.40 6.94 3.78
N ARG A 167 -7.70 8.19 4.14
CA ARG A 167 -8.70 8.99 3.44
C ARG A 167 -8.03 9.99 2.52
N ILE A 168 -8.44 10.00 1.26
CA ILE A 168 -7.97 10.89 0.21
C ILE A 168 -9.22 11.49 -0.44
N GLY A 169 -9.54 12.73 -0.14
CA GLY A 169 -10.78 13.37 -0.61
C GLY A 169 -12.04 12.53 -0.30
N GLY A 170 -12.76 12.11 -1.33
CA GLY A 170 -13.96 11.27 -1.21
C GLY A 170 -13.68 9.77 -1.05
N LEU A 171 -12.42 9.33 -1.20
CA LEU A 171 -12.03 7.92 -1.10
C LEU A 171 -11.52 7.60 0.30
N THR A 172 -12.00 6.51 0.90
CA THR A 172 -11.39 5.88 2.08
C THR A 172 -10.95 4.46 1.73
N TYR A 173 -9.67 4.16 1.95
CA TYR A 173 -9.06 2.84 1.75
C TYR A 173 -8.60 2.26 3.07
N ILE A 174 -9.14 1.10 3.43
CA ILE A 174 -8.80 0.37 4.66
C ILE A 174 -8.54 -1.09 4.29
N THR A 175 -7.41 -1.64 4.71
CA THR A 175 -7.09 -3.06 4.56
C THR A 175 -6.77 -3.68 5.91
N ASP A 176 -6.92 -5.00 6.02
CA ASP A 176 -6.56 -5.82 7.17
C ASP A 176 -7.15 -5.36 8.53
N ALA A 177 -8.19 -4.53 8.49
CA ALA A 177 -8.87 -4.08 9.69
C ALA A 177 -9.81 -5.14 10.25
N SER A 178 -9.66 -5.43 11.53
CA SER A 178 -10.64 -6.19 12.31
C SER A 178 -11.63 -5.27 13.05
N MET A 179 -11.21 -4.03 13.33
CA MET A 179 -12.02 -3.05 14.01
C MET A 179 -11.62 -1.62 13.62
N ILE A 180 -12.58 -0.74 13.51
CA ILE A 180 -12.41 0.71 13.41
C ILE A 180 -12.86 1.30 14.73
N PRO A 181 -11.98 1.92 15.54
CA PRO A 181 -12.34 2.57 16.80
C PRO A 181 -13.40 3.66 16.57
N ASP A 182 -14.30 3.84 17.53
CA ASP A 182 -15.40 4.81 17.41
C ASP A 182 -14.89 6.24 17.21
N GLU A 183 -13.81 6.59 17.88
CA GLU A 183 -13.13 7.88 17.75
C GLU A 183 -12.57 8.14 16.36
N GLU A 184 -12.28 7.11 15.56
CA GLU A 184 -11.76 7.25 14.20
C GLU A 184 -12.86 7.32 13.14
N LYS A 185 -14.08 6.91 13.45
CA LYS A 185 -15.19 6.87 12.49
C LYS A 185 -15.54 8.22 11.89
N HIS A 186 -15.30 9.31 12.63
CA HIS A 186 -15.54 10.66 12.12
C HIS A 186 -14.66 11.00 10.91
N LYS A 187 -13.45 10.41 10.82
CA LYS A 187 -12.52 10.61 9.69
C LYS A 187 -13.02 9.98 8.39
N ILE A 188 -13.80 8.92 8.48
CA ILE A 188 -14.35 8.21 7.30
C ILE A 188 -15.77 8.65 6.94
N TYR A 189 -16.42 9.41 7.81
CA TYR A 189 -17.76 9.92 7.55
C TYR A 189 -17.78 10.83 6.31
N GLY A 190 -18.80 10.66 5.45
CA GLY A 190 -18.92 11.42 4.21
C GLY A 190 -17.96 10.96 3.11
N SER A 191 -17.35 9.78 3.19
CA SER A 191 -16.67 9.16 2.07
C SER A 191 -17.67 8.80 0.97
N GLU A 192 -17.35 9.12 -0.27
CA GLU A 192 -18.14 8.72 -1.44
C GLU A 192 -17.91 7.27 -1.80
N ILE A 193 -16.66 6.81 -1.61
CA ILE A 193 -16.23 5.43 -1.82
C ILE A 193 -15.44 4.97 -0.60
N GLN A 194 -15.87 3.88 -0.03
CA GLN A 194 -15.11 3.20 1.01
C GLN A 194 -14.72 1.81 0.54
N ILE A 195 -13.41 1.56 0.50
CA ILE A 195 -12.84 0.27 0.22
C ILE A 195 -12.37 -0.29 1.54
N GLY A 196 -12.97 -1.40 1.93
CA GLY A 196 -12.63 -2.10 3.15
C GLY A 196 -12.38 -3.56 2.84
N ARG A 197 -11.30 -4.11 3.37
CA ARG A 197 -11.11 -5.54 3.50
C ARG A 197 -11.21 -5.85 4.99
N ALA A 198 -12.34 -6.39 5.40
CA ALA A 198 -12.39 -7.11 6.66
C ALA A 198 -11.47 -8.32 6.51
N SER A 199 -10.61 -8.60 7.50
CA SER A 199 -9.96 -9.90 7.59
C SER A 199 -11.02 -10.93 7.93
N CYS A 200 -11.88 -11.24 6.96
CA CYS A 200 -12.67 -12.44 7.04
C CYS A 200 -11.70 -13.60 7.13
N ARG A 201 -11.90 -14.47 8.10
CA ARG A 201 -11.42 -15.84 8.02
C ARG A 201 -12.05 -16.42 6.74
N GLU A 202 -11.44 -16.15 5.60
CA GLU A 202 -11.73 -16.89 4.39
C GLU A 202 -11.38 -18.34 4.75
N ARG A 203 -12.39 -19.13 4.98
CA ARG A 203 -12.22 -20.57 4.95
C ARG A 203 -11.83 -20.88 3.51
N VAL A 204 -10.57 -21.19 3.32
CA VAL A 204 -10.09 -21.88 2.14
C VAL A 204 -10.74 -23.24 2.07
#